data_5ec48c3501a02c80075b5e5cd602f7f8
#
_entry.id   5ec48c3501a02c80075b5e5cd602f7f8
#
_cell.length_a   1.000
_cell.length_b   1.000
_cell.length_c   1.000
_cell.angle_alpha   90.00
_cell.angle_beta   90.00
_cell.angle_gamma   90.00
#
_symmetry.space_group_name_H-M   'P 1'
#
loop_
_entity.id
_entity.type
_entity.pdbx_description
1 polymer ?
#
loop_
_entity_poly.entity_id
_entity_poly.type
_entity_poly.pdbx_seq_one_letter_code
_entity_poly.pdbx_strand_id
1 'polypeptide(L)'
;ADNGEKICEIRLRVDRPVIVETSREDYFLNNGGEWQEHPYGAHLVTEAEIRELIAWLCQDSVYAYADEIRQGFLTVEGGHRIGLCGQAVLENETVIRTLKNIAFINIRVAHEIRGAADGILPKLYKKGKFQNTLIVSPPGFGKTTLLRDLIRQISDGNTYGAGLRAVSYTHLRAHETRS
;
A
#
# COMPACT_ATOMS: atom_id res chain seq x y z
N ALA A 1 1.25 21.81 7.73
CA ALA A 1 0.42 22.42 6.69
C ALA A 1 0.08 21.30 5.69
N ASP A 2 -1.17 20.96 5.58
CA ASP A 2 -1.67 20.00 4.60
C ASP A 2 -1.71 20.72 3.25
N ASN A 3 -0.66 20.56 2.45
CA ASN A 3 -0.57 21.17 1.13
C ASN A 3 -1.51 20.51 0.11
N GLY A 4 -2.40 19.60 0.54
CA GLY A 4 -3.28 18.85 -0.36
C GLY A 4 -2.55 17.88 -1.29
N GLU A 5 -1.24 17.70 -1.11
CA GLU A 5 -0.44 16.76 -1.90
C GLU A 5 -0.56 15.35 -1.35
N LYS A 6 -0.71 14.39 -2.25
CA LYS A 6 -0.80 12.98 -1.85
C LYS A 6 0.58 12.40 -1.67
N ILE A 7 0.85 11.87 -0.47
CA ILE A 7 2.07 11.12 -0.19
C ILE A 7 2.04 9.82 -0.98
N CYS A 8 3.01 9.60 -1.85
CA CYS A 8 3.16 8.37 -2.63
C CYS A 8 4.03 7.35 -1.91
N GLU A 9 5.13 7.82 -1.32
CA GLU A 9 6.13 6.96 -0.70
C GLU A 9 6.81 7.68 0.48
N ILE A 10 7.15 6.95 1.54
CA ILE A 10 7.97 7.44 2.65
C ILE A 10 9.20 6.53 2.74
N ARG A 11 10.39 7.14 2.71
CA ARG A 11 11.66 6.42 2.79
C ARG A 11 12.36 6.71 4.10
N LEU A 12 12.61 5.65 4.86
CA LEU A 12 13.30 5.68 6.12
C LEU A 12 14.60 4.87 6.00
N ARG A 13 15.73 5.49 6.26
CA ARG A 13 17.04 4.83 6.25
C ARG A 13 17.85 5.32 7.44
N VAL A 14 18.42 4.40 8.22
CA VAL A 14 19.28 4.71 9.37
C VAL A 14 20.36 5.73 9.00
N ASP A 15 20.56 6.73 9.85
CA ASP A 15 21.51 7.86 9.70
C ASP A 15 21.25 8.71 8.44
N ARG A 16 20.05 8.71 7.91
CA ARG A 16 19.66 9.54 6.76
C ARG A 16 18.37 10.30 7.06
N PRO A 17 18.16 11.44 6.38
CA PRO A 17 16.92 12.17 6.46
C PRO A 17 15.72 11.33 6.08
N VAL A 18 14.59 11.54 6.77
CA VAL A 18 13.28 11.05 6.32
C VAL A 18 12.92 11.73 5.01
N ILE A 19 12.60 10.95 3.98
CA ILE A 19 12.14 11.47 2.69
C ILE A 19 10.67 11.10 2.51
N VAL A 20 9.87 12.09 2.14
CA VAL A 20 8.45 11.94 1.77
C VAL A 20 8.31 12.30 0.31
N GLU A 21 8.01 11.31 -0.52
CA GLU A 21 7.74 11.48 -1.93
C GLU A 21 6.25 11.74 -2.14
N THR A 22 5.95 12.81 -2.85
CA THR A 22 4.59 13.13 -3.29
C THR A 22 4.44 12.88 -4.79
N SER A 23 3.27 13.20 -5.32
CA SER A 23 3.02 13.12 -6.77
C SER A 23 3.78 14.18 -7.59
N ARG A 24 4.41 15.15 -6.93
CA ARG A 24 5.10 16.28 -7.56
C ARG A 24 6.57 16.34 -7.19
N GLU A 25 6.89 16.34 -5.90
CA GLU A 25 8.23 16.62 -5.37
C GLU A 25 8.55 15.75 -4.16
N ASP A 26 9.82 15.67 -3.83
CA ASP A 26 10.33 15.02 -2.63
C ASP A 26 10.51 16.06 -1.53
N TYR A 27 10.09 15.73 -0.32
CA TYR A 27 10.24 16.55 0.88
C TYR A 27 11.03 15.81 1.96
N PHE A 28 11.60 16.58 2.87
CA PHE A 28 12.22 16.07 4.08
C PHE A 28 11.39 16.47 5.28
N LEU A 29 11.50 15.72 6.38
CA LEU A 29 10.86 16.07 7.65
C LEU A 29 11.91 16.58 8.63
N ASN A 30 11.60 17.66 9.34
CA ASN A 30 12.40 18.09 10.48
C ASN A 30 11.98 17.33 11.75
N ASN A 31 12.67 17.57 12.89
CA ASN A 31 12.35 16.92 14.17
C ASN A 31 10.96 17.28 14.72
N GLY A 32 10.32 18.32 14.23
CA GLY A 32 8.94 18.70 14.56
C GLY A 32 7.90 18.07 13.65
N GLY A 33 8.30 17.27 12.64
CA GLY A 33 7.41 16.67 11.64
C GLY A 33 6.95 17.66 10.56
N GLU A 34 7.61 18.83 10.45
CA GLU A 34 7.30 19.80 9.41
C GLU A 34 8.02 19.45 8.11
N TRP A 35 7.39 19.73 7.01
CA TRP A 35 7.89 19.47 5.67
C TRP A 35 8.84 20.57 5.22
N GLN A 36 9.94 20.18 4.60
CA GLN A 36 10.95 21.09 4.07
C GLN A 36 11.52 20.57 2.74
N GLU A 37 11.92 21.48 1.85
CA GLU A 37 12.45 21.15 0.53
C GLU A 37 13.92 20.71 0.56
N HIS A 38 14.63 21.00 1.65
CA HIS A 38 16.06 20.75 1.78
C HIS A 38 16.37 19.80 2.93
N PRO A 39 17.41 18.96 2.82
CA PRO A 39 17.78 18.00 3.87
C PRO A 39 18.45 18.66 5.09
N TYR A 40 18.80 19.93 5.03
CA TYR A 40 19.48 20.60 6.13
C TYR A 40 18.55 20.74 7.35
N GLY A 41 18.99 20.22 8.50
CA GLY A 41 18.16 20.21 9.72
C GLY A 41 17.02 19.19 9.70
N ALA A 42 16.97 18.32 8.69
CA ALA A 42 16.01 17.24 8.65
C ALA A 42 16.28 16.20 9.74
N HIS A 43 15.23 15.54 10.19
CA HIS A 43 15.30 14.43 11.13
C HIS A 43 16.09 13.26 10.53
N LEU A 44 17.11 12.81 11.22
CA LEU A 44 17.88 11.63 10.85
C LEU A 44 17.28 10.40 11.54
N VAL A 45 16.89 9.43 10.73
CA VAL A 45 16.29 8.19 11.22
C VAL A 45 17.28 7.39 12.06
N THR A 46 16.86 6.96 13.24
CA THR A 46 17.66 6.14 14.14
C THR A 46 17.30 4.64 14.00
N GLU A 47 18.23 3.77 14.41
CA GLU A 47 17.95 2.34 14.49
C GLU A 47 16.79 2.01 15.46
N ALA A 48 16.64 2.80 16.52
CA ALA A 48 15.56 2.62 17.49
C ALA A 48 14.21 2.87 16.84
N GLU A 49 14.06 3.95 16.08
CA GLU A 49 12.83 4.27 15.36
C GLU A 49 12.46 3.20 14.33
N ILE A 50 13.44 2.66 13.60
CA ILE A 50 13.21 1.54 12.67
C ILE A 50 12.67 0.33 13.43
N ARG A 51 13.26 -0.03 14.58
CA ARG A 51 12.80 -1.18 15.38
C ARG A 51 11.38 -0.96 15.94
N GLU A 52 11.12 0.22 16.46
CA GLU A 52 9.79 0.59 17.00
C GLU A 52 8.73 0.55 15.90
N LEU A 53 9.04 1.10 14.72
CA LEU A 53 8.13 1.07 13.59
C LEU A 53 7.81 -0.38 13.14
N ILE A 54 8.81 -1.26 13.08
CA ILE A 54 8.59 -2.67 12.72
C ILE A 54 7.72 -3.36 13.78
N ALA A 55 8.00 -3.15 15.06
CA ALA A 55 7.18 -3.71 16.14
C ALA A 55 5.73 -3.25 16.02
N TRP A 56 5.50 -1.97 15.81
CA TRP A 56 4.17 -1.40 15.60
C TRP A 56 3.47 -1.98 14.35
N LEU A 57 4.16 -2.06 13.22
CA LEU A 57 3.63 -2.61 11.96
C LEU A 57 3.23 -4.08 12.09
N CYS A 58 3.97 -4.84 12.88
CA CYS A 58 3.70 -6.23 13.17
C CYS A 58 2.74 -6.42 14.38
N GLN A 59 2.13 -5.35 14.90
CA GLN A 59 1.24 -5.40 16.06
C GLN A 59 1.88 -6.16 17.24
N ASP A 60 3.14 -5.89 17.51
CA ASP A 60 4.00 -6.56 18.51
C ASP A 60 4.18 -8.08 18.32
N SER A 61 3.70 -8.63 17.20
CA SER A 61 3.81 -10.05 16.88
C SER A 61 4.62 -10.30 15.60
N VAL A 62 5.93 -10.06 15.66
CA VAL A 62 6.86 -10.25 14.52
C VAL A 62 6.80 -11.67 13.95
N TYR A 63 6.47 -12.67 14.79
CA TYR A 63 6.33 -14.06 14.35
C TYR A 63 5.17 -14.28 13.37
N ALA A 64 4.08 -13.52 13.51
CA ALA A 64 2.94 -13.63 12.61
C ALA A 64 3.28 -13.15 11.18
N TYR A 65 4.29 -12.31 11.04
CA TYR A 65 4.75 -11.72 9.79
C TYR A 65 6.11 -12.29 9.33
N ALA A 66 6.53 -13.44 9.87
CA ALA A 66 7.85 -14.01 9.59
C ALA A 66 8.07 -14.30 8.10
N ASP A 67 7.03 -14.74 7.39
CA ASP A 67 7.12 -15.06 5.96
C ASP A 67 7.24 -13.80 5.11
N GLU A 68 6.49 -12.76 5.43
CA GLU A 68 6.55 -11.46 4.76
C GLU A 68 7.92 -10.80 5.00
N ILE A 69 8.39 -10.80 6.24
CA ILE A 69 9.71 -10.25 6.58
C ILE A 69 10.81 -10.98 5.82
N ARG A 70 10.72 -12.32 5.72
CA ARG A 70 11.64 -13.13 4.92
C ARG A 70 11.64 -12.73 3.45
N GLN A 71 10.47 -12.36 2.90
CA GLN A 71 10.32 -11.89 1.53
C GLN A 71 10.73 -10.42 1.35
N GLY A 72 11.01 -9.70 2.43
CA GLY A 72 11.44 -8.30 2.40
C GLY A 72 10.31 -7.30 2.24
N PHE A 73 9.06 -7.68 2.49
CA PHE A 73 7.93 -6.74 2.47
C PHE A 73 6.81 -7.14 3.41
N LEU A 74 6.04 -6.14 3.84
CA LEU A 74 4.80 -6.28 4.59
C LEU A 74 3.66 -5.63 3.81
N THR A 75 2.45 -6.16 3.96
CA THR A 75 1.23 -5.49 3.51
C THR A 75 0.37 -5.21 4.72
N VAL A 76 0.06 -3.93 4.94
CA VAL A 76 -0.75 -3.51 6.09
C VAL A 76 -2.15 -3.09 5.66
N GLU A 77 -3.02 -2.88 6.65
CA GLU A 77 -4.39 -2.42 6.44
C GLU A 77 -4.40 -1.16 5.56
N GLY A 78 -5.42 -1.03 4.69
CA GLY A 78 -5.46 0.01 3.67
C GLY A 78 -4.74 -0.34 2.36
N GLY A 79 -4.03 -1.49 2.31
CA GLY A 79 -3.32 -1.96 1.12
C GLY A 79 -1.97 -1.28 0.89
N HIS A 80 -1.44 -0.61 1.92
CA HIS A 80 -0.10 -0.04 1.87
C HIS A 80 0.95 -1.16 1.82
N ARG A 81 1.99 -0.97 1.01
CA ARG A 81 3.11 -1.92 0.89
C ARG A 81 4.36 -1.34 1.51
N ILE A 82 5.00 -2.13 2.35
CA ILE A 82 6.18 -1.72 3.11
C ILE A 82 7.33 -2.65 2.72
N GLY A 83 8.30 -2.12 1.99
CA GLY A 83 9.53 -2.82 1.66
C GLY A 83 10.52 -2.73 2.83
N LEU A 84 11.17 -3.82 3.13
CA LEU A 84 12.16 -3.93 4.20
C LEU A 84 13.50 -4.33 3.61
N CYS A 85 14.57 -3.66 4.04
CA CYS A 85 15.92 -4.03 3.66
C CYS A 85 16.81 -4.10 4.90
N GLY A 86 17.50 -5.23 5.05
CA GLY A 86 18.35 -5.53 6.19
C GLY A 86 19.32 -6.64 5.87
N GLN A 87 19.92 -7.21 6.90
CA GLN A 87 20.85 -8.32 6.80
C GLN A 87 20.10 -9.65 6.63
N ALA A 88 20.30 -10.33 5.51
CA ALA A 88 19.71 -11.65 5.31
C ALA A 88 20.42 -12.68 6.22
N VAL A 89 19.64 -13.46 6.96
CA VAL A 89 20.10 -14.63 7.69
C VAL A 89 19.72 -15.86 6.89
N LEU A 90 20.71 -16.62 6.46
CA LEU A 90 20.51 -17.82 5.66
C LEU A 90 20.29 -19.03 6.56
N GLU A 91 19.40 -19.91 6.16
CA GLU A 91 19.24 -21.25 6.74
C GLU A 91 20.28 -22.21 6.16
N ASN A 92 20.56 -22.05 4.87
CA ASN A 92 21.63 -22.70 4.12
C ASN A 92 22.14 -21.69 3.07
N GLU A 93 23.06 -22.09 2.20
CA GLU A 93 23.71 -21.18 1.24
C GLU A 93 22.76 -20.41 0.31
N THR A 94 21.51 -20.84 0.16
CA THR A 94 20.58 -20.31 -0.83
C THR A 94 19.23 -19.85 -0.27
N VAL A 95 18.87 -20.28 0.95
CA VAL A 95 17.55 -20.02 1.53
C VAL A 95 17.63 -18.96 2.61
N ILE A 96 16.93 -17.86 2.42
CA ILE A 96 16.78 -16.81 3.45
C ILE A 96 15.81 -17.30 4.52
N ARG A 97 16.29 -17.37 5.76
CA ARG A 97 15.49 -17.69 6.95
C ARG A 97 14.73 -16.46 7.46
N THR A 98 15.40 -15.31 7.51
CA THR A 98 14.82 -14.04 7.99
C THR A 98 15.72 -12.86 7.62
N LEU A 99 15.22 -11.64 7.85
CA LEU A 99 16.00 -10.40 7.85
C LEU A 99 16.31 -9.98 9.28
N LYS A 100 17.53 -9.54 9.53
CA LYS A 100 17.97 -8.90 10.77
C LYS A 100 18.52 -7.50 10.47
N ASN A 101 18.68 -6.69 11.52
CA ASN A 101 19.26 -5.36 11.40
C ASN A 101 18.65 -4.58 10.22
N ILE A 102 17.33 -4.52 10.19
CA ILE A 102 16.63 -3.76 9.16
C ILE A 102 17.05 -2.30 9.31
N ALA A 103 17.64 -1.77 8.27
CA ALA A 103 18.20 -0.42 8.23
C ALA A 103 17.49 0.50 7.23
N PHE A 104 16.59 -0.07 6.42
CA PHE A 104 15.82 0.68 5.44
C PHE A 104 14.38 0.17 5.37
N ILE A 105 13.44 1.10 5.44
CA ILE A 105 12.01 0.86 5.26
C ILE A 105 11.50 1.80 4.18
N ASN A 106 10.72 1.24 3.26
CA ASN A 106 10.07 1.99 2.19
C ASN A 106 8.57 1.76 2.24
N ILE A 107 7.81 2.79 2.60
CA ILE A 107 6.36 2.72 2.76
C ILE A 107 5.71 3.29 1.50
N ARG A 108 5.11 2.44 0.68
CA ARG A 108 4.25 2.87 -0.44
C ARG A 108 2.82 3.06 0.04
N VAL A 109 2.34 4.28 -0.10
CA VAL A 109 0.99 4.65 0.30
C VAL A 109 0.02 4.31 -0.82
N ALA A 110 -0.90 3.38 -0.53
CA ALA A 110 -1.99 3.08 -1.46
C ALA A 110 -3.02 4.21 -1.42
N HIS A 111 -3.42 4.70 -2.59
CA HIS A 111 -4.47 5.70 -2.71
C HIS A 111 -5.73 5.07 -3.29
N GLU A 112 -6.86 5.40 -2.70
CA GLU A 112 -8.16 5.13 -3.29
C GLU A 112 -8.40 6.11 -4.44
N ILE A 113 -8.66 5.59 -5.63
CA ILE A 113 -9.03 6.40 -6.79
C ILE A 113 -10.53 6.26 -6.96
N ARG A 114 -11.26 7.28 -6.52
CA ARG A 114 -12.72 7.37 -6.65
C ARG A 114 -13.10 7.88 -8.04
N GLY A 115 -14.23 7.37 -8.56
CA GLY A 115 -14.76 7.79 -9.86
C GLY A 115 -14.16 7.05 -11.06
N ALA A 116 -13.19 6.16 -10.86
CA ALA A 116 -12.63 5.37 -11.96
C ALA A 116 -13.70 4.52 -12.68
N ALA A 117 -14.75 4.14 -11.98
CA ALA A 117 -15.83 3.30 -12.48
C ALA A 117 -17.08 4.06 -12.94
N ASP A 118 -17.16 5.38 -12.76
CA ASP A 118 -18.38 6.18 -13.01
C ASP A 118 -18.93 6.00 -14.43
N GLY A 119 -18.05 6.00 -15.42
CA GLY A 119 -18.46 5.83 -16.83
C GLY A 119 -18.82 4.41 -17.23
N ILE A 120 -18.46 3.41 -16.41
CA ILE A 120 -18.62 1.98 -16.72
C ILE A 120 -19.75 1.38 -15.91
N LEU A 121 -19.90 1.72 -14.65
CA LEU A 121 -20.88 1.14 -13.73
C LEU A 121 -22.30 1.11 -14.31
N PRO A 122 -22.85 2.20 -14.93
CA PRO A 122 -24.17 2.16 -15.53
C PRO A 122 -24.31 1.11 -16.66
N LYS A 123 -23.23 0.86 -17.39
CA LYS A 123 -23.20 -0.09 -18.52
C LYS A 123 -23.21 -1.54 -18.08
N LEU A 124 -22.86 -1.80 -16.82
CA LEU A 124 -22.86 -3.14 -16.24
C LEU A 124 -24.27 -3.61 -15.83
N TYR A 125 -25.24 -2.72 -15.89
CA TYR A 125 -26.65 -3.06 -15.58
C TYR A 125 -27.50 -3.12 -16.86
N LYS A 126 -28.26 -4.18 -16.98
CA LYS A 126 -29.28 -4.33 -18.04
C LYS A 126 -30.59 -4.75 -17.41
N LYS A 127 -31.65 -3.95 -17.63
CA LYS A 127 -32.97 -4.14 -17.03
C LYS A 127 -32.91 -4.31 -15.50
N GLY A 128 -32.11 -3.50 -14.83
CA GLY A 128 -31.94 -3.53 -13.38
C GLY A 128 -31.12 -4.71 -12.82
N LYS A 129 -30.52 -5.54 -13.68
CA LYS A 129 -29.70 -6.68 -13.27
C LYS A 129 -28.24 -6.45 -13.64
N PHE A 130 -27.34 -6.69 -12.68
CA PHE A 130 -25.90 -6.68 -12.92
C PHE A 130 -25.51 -7.82 -13.87
N GLN A 131 -24.68 -7.52 -14.86
CA GLN A 131 -24.28 -8.46 -15.89
C GLN A 131 -22.90 -9.08 -15.58
N ASN A 132 -22.73 -10.36 -15.89
CA ASN A 132 -21.42 -10.98 -15.88
C ASN A 132 -20.53 -10.25 -16.88
N THR A 133 -19.43 -9.72 -16.41
CA THR A 133 -18.57 -8.82 -17.17
C THR A 133 -17.12 -9.25 -17.06
N LEU A 134 -16.43 -9.32 -18.19
CA LEU A 134 -15.01 -9.54 -18.28
C LEU A 134 -14.32 -8.22 -18.62
N ILE A 135 -13.36 -7.80 -17.80
CA ILE A 135 -12.54 -6.61 -18.03
C ILE A 135 -11.17 -7.05 -18.58
N VAL A 136 -10.88 -6.66 -19.80
CA VAL A 136 -9.62 -6.99 -20.48
C VAL A 136 -8.89 -5.72 -20.82
N SER A 137 -7.61 -5.62 -20.43
CA SER A 137 -6.70 -4.56 -20.86
C SER A 137 -5.25 -4.99 -20.63
N PRO A 138 -4.27 -4.35 -21.28
CA PRO A 138 -2.85 -4.58 -20.99
C PRO A 138 -2.50 -4.35 -19.52
N PRO A 139 -1.37 -4.88 -19.02
CA PRO A 139 -0.84 -4.54 -17.69
C PRO A 139 -0.66 -3.02 -17.54
N GLY A 140 -0.88 -2.51 -16.31
CA GLY A 140 -0.71 -1.08 -16.01
C GLY A 140 -1.89 -0.16 -16.40
N PHE A 141 -2.88 -0.64 -17.14
CA PHE A 141 -4.04 0.16 -17.61
C PHE A 141 -5.18 0.30 -16.59
N GLY A 142 -4.89 0.16 -15.32
CA GLY A 142 -5.83 0.51 -14.25
C GLY A 142 -6.96 -0.51 -13.99
N LYS A 143 -6.88 -1.78 -14.48
CA LYS A 143 -7.90 -2.82 -14.21
C LYS A 143 -8.24 -2.96 -12.74
N THR A 144 -7.22 -3.06 -11.90
CA THR A 144 -7.40 -3.22 -10.45
C THR A 144 -8.02 -1.99 -9.81
N THR A 145 -7.63 -0.80 -10.26
CA THR A 145 -8.21 0.48 -9.82
C THR A 145 -9.69 0.55 -10.16
N LEU A 146 -10.03 0.21 -11.42
CA LEU A 146 -11.41 0.15 -11.88
C LEU A 146 -12.24 -0.86 -11.07
N LEU A 147 -11.72 -2.08 -10.86
CA LEU A 147 -12.41 -3.11 -10.08
C LEU A 147 -12.63 -2.70 -8.62
N ARG A 148 -11.64 -2.09 -7.98
CA ARG A 148 -11.76 -1.61 -6.61
C ARG A 148 -12.84 -0.54 -6.48
N ASP A 149 -12.88 0.41 -7.40
CA ASP A 149 -13.89 1.46 -7.39
C ASP A 149 -15.29 0.93 -7.74
N LEU A 150 -15.41 -0.05 -8.65
CA LEU A 150 -16.67 -0.77 -8.93
C LEU A 150 -17.20 -1.47 -7.68
N ILE A 151 -16.33 -2.24 -6.99
CA ILE A 151 -16.71 -2.95 -5.77
C ILE A 151 -17.15 -1.96 -4.70
N ARG A 152 -16.40 -0.89 -4.50
CA ARG A 152 -16.76 0.17 -3.54
C ARG A 152 -18.11 0.78 -3.87
N GLN A 153 -18.33 1.24 -5.11
CA GLN A 153 -19.59 1.87 -5.51
C GLN A 153 -20.79 0.93 -5.37
N ILE A 154 -20.63 -0.35 -5.71
CA ILE A 154 -21.67 -1.37 -5.53
C ILE A 154 -21.93 -1.61 -4.03
N SER A 155 -20.90 -1.67 -3.20
CA SER A 155 -21.01 -1.86 -1.75
C SER A 155 -21.65 -0.67 -1.06
N ASP A 156 -21.37 0.54 -1.53
CA ASP A 156 -21.97 1.79 -1.03
C ASP A 156 -23.44 1.97 -1.46
N GLY A 157 -23.97 1.01 -2.20
CA GLY A 157 -25.37 1.03 -2.64
C GLY A 157 -25.62 1.89 -3.88
N ASN A 158 -24.60 2.33 -4.59
CA ASN A 158 -24.72 2.98 -5.91
C ASN A 158 -25.18 1.98 -6.98
N THR A 159 -26.31 1.34 -6.71
CA THR A 159 -26.88 0.35 -7.62
C THR A 159 -27.97 1.00 -8.44
N TYR A 160 -27.78 1.09 -9.74
CA TYR A 160 -28.78 1.61 -10.66
C TYR A 160 -30.00 0.69 -10.69
N GLY A 161 -30.93 0.85 -9.72
CA GLY A 161 -32.26 0.25 -9.74
C GLY A 161 -32.38 -1.21 -9.30
N ALA A 162 -31.35 -1.84 -8.76
CA ALA A 162 -31.45 -3.17 -8.17
C ALA A 162 -30.99 -3.12 -6.71
N GLY A 163 -31.82 -3.58 -5.80
CA GLY A 163 -31.51 -3.75 -4.38
C GLY A 163 -30.45 -4.83 -4.11
N LEU A 164 -29.32 -4.74 -4.78
CA LEU A 164 -28.17 -5.58 -4.56
C LEU A 164 -27.35 -4.99 -3.42
N ARG A 165 -27.42 -5.60 -2.25
CA ARG A 165 -26.40 -5.45 -1.24
C ARG A 165 -25.18 -6.23 -1.73
N ALA A 166 -24.11 -5.53 -2.09
CA ALA A 166 -22.81 -6.16 -2.24
C ALA A 166 -22.40 -6.63 -0.84
N VAL A 167 -22.35 -7.92 -0.64
CA VAL A 167 -21.75 -8.49 0.57
C VAL A 167 -20.25 -8.42 0.32
N SER A 168 -19.58 -7.49 0.98
CA SER A 168 -18.12 -7.41 0.98
C SER A 168 -17.61 -8.64 1.73
N TYR A 169 -17.13 -9.63 1.00
CA TYR A 169 -16.27 -10.63 1.59
C TYR A 169 -14.89 -10.01 1.73
N THR A 170 -14.47 -9.72 2.94
CA THR A 170 -13.15 -9.22 3.32
C THR A 170 -11.99 -10.17 2.96
N HIS A 171 -12.22 -11.19 2.15
CA HIS A 171 -11.27 -12.22 1.75
C HIS A 171 -11.03 -12.34 0.25
N LEU A 172 -11.22 -11.29 -0.52
CA LEU A 172 -10.62 -11.25 -1.86
C LEU A 172 -9.12 -10.94 -1.73
N ARG A 173 -8.35 -11.91 -1.23
CA ARG A 173 -6.95 -12.02 -1.62
C ARG A 173 -6.95 -12.20 -3.13
N ALA A 174 -6.47 -11.21 -3.85
CA ALA A 174 -6.16 -11.37 -5.25
C ALA A 174 -5.12 -12.48 -5.34
N HIS A 175 -5.52 -13.67 -5.78
CA HIS A 175 -4.59 -14.65 -6.29
C HIS A 175 -4.02 -14.06 -7.57
N GLU A 176 -2.84 -13.46 -7.48
CA GLU A 176 -2.01 -13.25 -8.65
C GLU A 176 -1.65 -14.65 -9.16
N THR A 177 -2.25 -15.01 -10.27
CA THR A 177 -1.82 -16.18 -11.05
C THR A 177 -0.39 -15.90 -11.50
N ARG A 178 0.56 -16.65 -10.91
CA ARG A 178 1.91 -16.76 -11.44
C ARG A 178 1.81 -17.39 -12.83
N SER A 179 2.28 -16.69 -13.82
CA SER A 179 2.79 -17.25 -15.07
C SER A 179 4.30 -17.17 -15.06
#